data_aa9b1bf63dfbadc5b8b8a482246d5d7d
#
_entry.id   aa9b1bf63dfbadc5b8b8a482246d5d7d
#
_cell.length_a   1.000
_cell.length_b   1.000
_cell.length_c   1.000
_cell.angle_alpha   90.00
_cell.angle_beta   90.00
_cell.angle_gamma   90.00
#
_symmetry.space_group_name_H-M   'P 1'
#
loop_
_entity.id
_entity.type
_entity.pdbx_description
1 polymer ?
#
loop_
_entity_poly.entity_id
_entity_poly.type
_entity_poly.pdbx_seq_one_letter_code
_entity_poly.pdbx_strand_id
1 'polypeptide(L)'
;MMNRWAKLLLTSALIMCGIVQAKPSIWVYNQTQDTIVFNQDANTVRPIASITKLMTAVVALDHDSTLTRSVKLVNRVGSSLPPGQYTRRQLFDAMLVRSDNAAAETLAQDFPGGRVAFVRAMNRRAAGLGMSSTRFRDPSGLSRANTGTAGDISTLVMTAGKYALIREISVQQQVRIESHFKQRIRIISLPNTNQPVLFGFDNIQVSKTGFTNPAGWCVALLVTRNKQTFAVVVLGSENKARRLDTVRDLMYNHINDAAELPAVDDPSLRQEIRW
;
A
#
# COMPACT_ATOMS: atom_id res chain seq x y z
N MET A 1 -64.37 37.46 -26.77
CA MET A 1 -63.99 36.27 -25.97
C MET A 1 -62.58 35.88 -26.34
N MET A 2 -61.61 36.25 -25.54
CA MET A 2 -60.17 35.99 -25.80
C MET A 2 -59.63 35.01 -24.76
N ASN A 3 -59.24 33.82 -25.25
CA ASN A 3 -58.57 32.82 -24.44
C ASN A 3 -57.09 33.10 -24.39
N ARG A 4 -56.56 33.45 -23.20
CA ARG A 4 -55.14 33.63 -22.94
C ARG A 4 -54.60 32.28 -22.36
N TRP A 5 -53.85 31.53 -23.17
CA TRP A 5 -53.05 30.40 -22.72
C TRP A 5 -51.73 30.92 -22.14
N ALA A 6 -51.57 30.85 -20.84
CA ALA A 6 -50.31 31.11 -20.15
C ALA A 6 -49.41 29.87 -20.31
N LYS A 7 -48.32 30.02 -21.05
CA LYS A 7 -47.24 29.00 -21.08
C LYS A 7 -46.38 29.16 -19.84
N LEU A 8 -46.52 28.23 -18.89
CA LEU A 8 -45.53 28.07 -17.84
C LEU A 8 -44.26 27.43 -18.43
N LEU A 9 -43.20 28.20 -18.54
CA LEU A 9 -41.84 27.70 -18.78
C LEU A 9 -41.27 27.21 -17.44
N LEU A 10 -41.30 25.90 -17.19
CA LEU A 10 -40.49 25.27 -16.13
C LEU A 10 -39.04 25.24 -16.62
N THR A 11 -38.21 26.15 -16.14
CA THR A 11 -36.77 26.09 -16.24
C THR A 11 -36.26 25.11 -15.20
N SER A 12 -36.05 23.86 -15.59
CA SER A 12 -35.33 22.87 -14.79
C SER A 12 -33.85 23.28 -14.72
N ALA A 13 -33.46 23.91 -13.62
CA ALA A 13 -32.06 24.09 -13.30
C ALA A 13 -31.44 22.72 -12.97
N LEU A 14 -30.70 22.15 -13.91
CA LEU A 14 -29.80 21.02 -13.63
C LEU A 14 -28.71 21.52 -12.69
N ILE A 15 -28.85 21.22 -11.41
CA ILE A 15 -27.75 21.34 -10.47
C ILE A 15 -26.75 20.23 -10.84
N MET A 16 -25.75 20.58 -11.65
CA MET A 16 -24.56 19.75 -11.80
C MET A 16 -23.84 19.73 -10.45
N CYS A 17 -24.17 18.75 -9.60
CA CYS A 17 -23.37 18.42 -8.45
C CYS A 17 -22.03 17.90 -8.98
N GLY A 18 -21.08 18.79 -9.18
CA GLY A 18 -19.71 18.43 -9.49
C GLY A 18 -19.21 17.56 -8.33
N ILE A 19 -18.89 16.30 -8.62
CA ILE A 19 -18.22 15.44 -7.66
C ILE A 19 -16.87 16.12 -7.38
N VAL A 20 -16.79 16.87 -6.27
CA VAL A 20 -15.52 17.38 -5.77
C VAL A 20 -14.71 16.16 -5.34
N GLN A 21 -13.82 15.74 -6.21
CA GLN A 21 -12.94 14.62 -5.91
C GLN A 21 -12.04 15.04 -4.75
N ALA A 22 -12.12 14.29 -3.65
CA ALA A 22 -11.36 14.61 -2.45
C ALA A 22 -9.86 14.56 -2.77
N LYS A 23 -9.14 15.63 -2.42
CA LYS A 23 -7.67 15.68 -2.57
C LYS A 23 -7.01 14.52 -1.83
N PRO A 24 -5.87 14.01 -2.31
CA PRO A 24 -5.12 12.98 -1.59
C PRO A 24 -4.63 13.50 -0.23
N SER A 25 -4.57 12.62 0.77
CA SER A 25 -3.88 12.91 2.02
C SER A 25 -2.40 12.61 1.85
N ILE A 26 -1.55 13.59 2.15
CA ILE A 26 -0.10 13.52 1.94
C ILE A 26 0.62 13.86 3.25
N TRP A 27 1.69 13.11 3.54
CA TRP A 27 2.58 13.37 4.65
C TRP A 27 4.02 13.05 4.27
N VAL A 28 4.90 14.03 4.45
CA VAL A 28 6.35 13.85 4.36
C VAL A 28 6.96 14.25 5.70
N TYR A 29 7.61 13.31 6.34
CA TYR A 29 8.20 13.48 7.65
C TYR A 29 9.66 13.10 7.63
N ASN A 30 10.51 14.02 8.10
CA ASN A 30 11.92 13.77 8.28
C ASN A 30 12.15 13.15 9.66
N GLN A 31 12.39 11.85 9.68
CA GLN A 31 12.62 11.08 10.92
C GLN A 31 13.92 11.49 11.61
N THR A 32 14.92 11.89 10.86
CA THR A 32 16.25 12.26 11.41
C THR A 32 16.21 13.59 12.16
N GLN A 33 15.43 14.54 11.66
CA GLN A 33 15.28 15.88 12.23
C GLN A 33 14.02 16.03 13.10
N ASP A 34 13.16 15.01 13.16
CA ASP A 34 11.88 15.03 13.86
C ASP A 34 10.95 16.18 13.38
N THR A 35 10.88 16.38 12.05
CA THR A 35 10.14 17.51 11.46
C THR A 35 9.17 17.06 10.38
N ILE A 36 8.02 17.75 10.31
CA ILE A 36 7.07 17.62 9.19
C ILE A 36 7.61 18.49 8.05
N VAL A 37 7.96 17.86 6.92
CA VAL A 37 8.48 18.56 5.73
C VAL A 37 7.34 19.03 4.84
N PHE A 38 6.29 18.20 4.71
CA PHE A 38 5.10 18.54 3.94
C PHE A 38 3.87 17.79 4.47
N ASN A 39 2.73 18.47 4.50
CA ASN A 39 1.45 17.81 4.75
C ASN A 39 0.31 18.43 3.95
N GLN A 40 -0.66 17.59 3.55
CA GLN A 40 -1.93 17.97 2.95
C GLN A 40 -3.01 16.99 3.44
N ASP A 41 -4.07 17.51 4.03
CA ASP A 41 -5.20 16.70 4.54
C ASP A 41 -4.76 15.48 5.38
N ALA A 42 -3.60 15.58 6.05
CA ALA A 42 -2.88 14.46 6.64
C ALA A 42 -3.63 13.78 7.79
N ASN A 43 -4.54 14.49 8.46
CA ASN A 43 -5.34 13.96 9.57
C ASN A 43 -6.69 13.36 9.12
N THR A 44 -6.98 13.38 7.82
CA THR A 44 -8.18 12.76 7.26
C THR A 44 -8.08 11.24 7.35
N VAL A 45 -9.02 10.61 8.05
CA VAL A 45 -9.11 9.15 8.13
C VAL A 45 -9.63 8.60 6.80
N ARG A 46 -8.83 7.73 6.17
CA ARG A 46 -9.15 7.13 4.87
C ARG A 46 -8.96 5.61 4.89
N PRO A 47 -9.65 4.86 4.04
CA PRO A 47 -9.27 3.48 3.74
C PRO A 47 -7.84 3.45 3.20
N ILE A 48 -7.02 2.49 3.67
CA ILE A 48 -5.59 2.41 3.38
C ILE A 48 -5.20 1.26 2.46
N ALA A 49 -6.20 0.47 2.05
CA ALA A 49 -5.99 -0.70 1.18
C ALA A 49 -4.79 -1.56 1.63
N SER A 50 -3.99 -2.05 0.69
CA SER A 50 -2.85 -2.96 0.97
C SER A 50 -1.66 -2.32 1.69
N ILE A 51 -1.69 -1.03 2.05
CA ILE A 51 -0.73 -0.49 3.03
C ILE A 51 -0.84 -1.25 4.37
N THR A 52 -2.01 -1.78 4.68
CA THR A 52 -2.30 -2.72 5.78
C THR A 52 -1.25 -3.83 5.91
N LYS A 53 -0.71 -4.33 4.80
CA LYS A 53 0.25 -5.45 4.78
C LYS A 53 1.59 -5.13 5.44
N LEU A 54 1.92 -3.85 5.63
CA LEU A 54 3.06 -3.46 6.47
C LEU A 54 2.82 -3.84 7.94
N MET A 55 1.62 -3.57 8.48
CA MET A 55 1.27 -4.00 9.83
C MET A 55 1.19 -5.51 9.95
N THR A 56 0.68 -6.19 8.92
CA THR A 56 0.68 -7.66 8.85
C THR A 56 2.10 -8.21 8.93
N ALA A 57 3.04 -7.63 8.19
CA ALA A 57 4.44 -8.04 8.24
C ALA A 57 5.06 -7.81 9.62
N VAL A 58 4.85 -6.64 10.21
CA VAL A 58 5.34 -6.28 11.56
C VAL A 58 4.83 -7.29 12.59
N VAL A 59 3.52 -7.51 12.67
CA VAL A 59 2.92 -8.40 13.68
C VAL A 59 3.32 -9.86 13.47
N ALA A 60 3.43 -10.31 12.23
CA ALA A 60 3.85 -11.68 11.93
C ALA A 60 5.31 -11.93 12.31
N LEU A 61 6.20 -10.93 12.16
CA LEU A 61 7.60 -11.00 12.55
C LEU A 61 7.81 -10.81 14.06
N ASP A 62 7.03 -9.94 14.70
CA ASP A 62 7.06 -9.77 16.16
C ASP A 62 6.71 -11.10 16.89
N HIS A 63 5.83 -11.90 16.29
CA HIS A 63 5.42 -13.18 16.87
C HIS A 63 6.39 -14.32 16.56
N ASP A 64 6.79 -14.46 15.30
CA ASP A 64 7.64 -15.56 14.83
C ASP A 64 8.48 -15.11 13.65
N SER A 65 9.79 -15.03 13.84
CA SER A 65 10.78 -14.67 12.83
C SER A 65 11.31 -15.87 12.03
N THR A 66 10.85 -17.10 12.31
CA THR A 66 11.23 -18.30 11.57
C THR A 66 10.70 -18.23 10.14
N LEU A 67 11.60 -18.18 9.16
CA LEU A 67 11.25 -17.98 7.76
C LEU A 67 11.14 -19.29 6.96
N THR A 68 11.76 -20.38 7.46
CA THR A 68 11.85 -21.68 6.76
C THR A 68 10.63 -22.57 6.97
N ARG A 69 9.82 -22.31 7.99
CA ARG A 69 8.62 -23.11 8.28
C ARG A 69 7.58 -22.95 7.16
N SER A 70 7.10 -24.09 6.65
CA SER A 70 6.08 -24.14 5.59
C SER A 70 4.67 -24.07 6.19
N VAL A 71 3.80 -23.32 5.50
CA VAL A 71 2.39 -23.13 5.85
C VAL A 71 1.52 -23.37 4.61
N LYS A 72 0.38 -24.02 4.80
CA LYS A 72 -0.58 -24.25 3.72
C LYS A 72 -1.27 -22.92 3.37
N LEU A 73 -1.20 -22.55 2.09
CA LEU A 73 -1.81 -21.33 1.58
C LEU A 73 -3.33 -21.36 1.78
N VAL A 74 -3.88 -20.31 2.36
CA VAL A 74 -5.33 -20.11 2.44
C VAL A 74 -5.88 -19.87 1.04
N ASN A 75 -6.92 -20.59 0.66
CA ASN A 75 -7.53 -20.42 -0.65
C ASN A 75 -8.24 -19.06 -0.75
N ARG A 76 -7.78 -18.20 -1.67
CA ARG A 76 -8.38 -16.90 -1.95
C ARG A 76 -8.39 -16.62 -3.44
N VAL A 77 -9.53 -16.14 -3.92
CA VAL A 77 -9.65 -15.66 -5.30
C VAL A 77 -8.69 -14.49 -5.52
N GLY A 78 -7.98 -14.48 -6.65
CA GLY A 78 -7.03 -13.42 -7.00
C GLY A 78 -5.65 -13.54 -6.33
N SER A 79 -5.32 -14.72 -5.75
CA SER A 79 -3.95 -15.00 -5.33
C SER A 79 -3.03 -15.15 -6.54
N SER A 80 -1.82 -14.61 -6.43
CA SER A 80 -0.74 -14.81 -7.39
C SER A 80 -0.06 -16.17 -7.22
N LEU A 81 -0.32 -16.85 -6.11
CA LEU A 81 0.24 -18.16 -5.78
C LEU A 81 -0.81 -19.25 -6.02
N PRO A 82 -0.45 -20.37 -6.70
CA PRO A 82 -1.29 -21.55 -6.77
C PRO A 82 -1.52 -22.18 -5.39
N PRO A 83 -2.56 -23.01 -5.22
CA PRO A 83 -2.74 -23.79 -4.01
C PRO A 83 -1.50 -24.63 -3.71
N GLY A 84 -1.04 -24.62 -2.45
CA GLY A 84 0.16 -25.35 -2.07
C GLY A 84 0.62 -25.02 -0.66
N GLN A 85 1.81 -25.51 -0.32
CA GLN A 85 2.54 -25.12 0.89
C GLN A 85 3.69 -24.18 0.48
N TYR A 86 3.88 -23.15 1.28
CA TYR A 86 4.90 -22.14 1.07
C TYR A 86 5.63 -21.85 2.37
N THR A 87 6.92 -21.62 2.31
CA THR A 87 7.67 -21.16 3.47
C THR A 87 7.15 -19.76 3.88
N ARG A 88 7.29 -19.41 5.14
CA ARG A 88 6.95 -18.05 5.60
C ARG A 88 7.70 -16.99 4.81
N ARG A 89 8.97 -17.24 4.43
CA ARG A 89 9.72 -16.35 3.53
C ARG A 89 8.99 -16.11 2.22
N GLN A 90 8.55 -17.15 1.53
CA GLN A 90 7.83 -17.05 0.27
C GLN A 90 6.49 -16.30 0.42
N LEU A 91 5.81 -16.45 1.58
CA LEU A 91 4.60 -15.69 1.88
C LEU A 91 4.90 -14.19 2.08
N PHE A 92 5.99 -13.83 2.79
CA PHE A 92 6.42 -12.44 2.89
C PHE A 92 6.81 -11.87 1.52
N ASP A 93 7.52 -12.62 0.70
CA ASP A 93 7.92 -12.23 -0.65
C ASP A 93 6.68 -11.90 -1.50
N ALA A 94 5.70 -12.81 -1.58
CA ALA A 94 4.46 -12.59 -2.32
C ALA A 94 3.64 -11.41 -1.76
N MET A 95 3.53 -11.31 -0.43
CA MET A 95 2.75 -10.28 0.25
C MET A 95 3.33 -8.88 0.06
N LEU A 96 4.64 -8.71 0.22
CA LEU A 96 5.26 -7.38 0.20
C LEU A 96 5.57 -6.92 -1.22
N VAL A 97 6.00 -7.80 -2.12
CA VAL A 97 6.36 -7.46 -3.50
C VAL A 97 5.11 -7.38 -4.38
N ARG A 98 4.34 -8.48 -4.47
CA ARG A 98 3.16 -8.57 -5.34
C ARG A 98 1.87 -8.11 -4.67
N SER A 99 1.91 -7.83 -3.36
CA SER A 99 0.72 -7.48 -2.60
C SER A 99 -0.31 -8.61 -2.49
N ASP A 100 0.15 -9.88 -2.50
CA ASP A 100 -0.73 -11.05 -2.49
C ASP A 100 -1.59 -11.10 -1.22
N ASN A 101 -2.91 -11.21 -1.41
CA ASN A 101 -3.87 -11.21 -0.31
C ASN A 101 -3.92 -12.55 0.41
N ALA A 102 -3.76 -13.67 -0.32
CA ALA A 102 -3.77 -15.00 0.27
C ALA A 102 -2.55 -15.22 1.17
N ALA A 103 -1.40 -14.69 0.76
CA ALA A 103 -0.19 -14.73 1.59
C ALA A 103 -0.39 -13.96 2.91
N ALA A 104 -1.00 -12.77 2.89
CA ALA A 104 -1.33 -12.01 4.09
C ALA A 104 -2.30 -12.76 5.02
N GLU A 105 -3.35 -13.33 4.46
CA GLU A 105 -4.34 -14.11 5.22
C GLU A 105 -3.73 -15.41 5.78
N THR A 106 -2.80 -16.02 5.04
CA THR A 106 -2.09 -17.24 5.50
C THR A 106 -1.21 -16.94 6.70
N LEU A 107 -0.42 -15.86 6.65
CA LEU A 107 0.39 -15.43 7.79
C LEU A 107 -0.47 -15.10 9.01
N ALA A 108 -1.66 -14.51 8.81
CA ALA A 108 -2.59 -14.22 9.89
C ALA A 108 -3.27 -15.48 10.45
N GLN A 109 -3.60 -16.44 9.60
CA GLN A 109 -4.19 -17.72 10.04
C GLN A 109 -3.19 -18.59 10.79
N ASP A 110 -1.91 -18.49 10.47
CA ASP A 110 -0.79 -19.18 11.12
C ASP A 110 -0.46 -18.65 12.53
N PHE A 111 -1.01 -17.51 12.90
CA PHE A 111 -0.84 -16.90 14.22
C PHE A 111 -1.63 -17.66 15.31
N PRO A 112 -1.13 -17.77 16.56
CA PRO A 112 -1.88 -18.38 17.66
C PRO A 112 -3.24 -17.75 17.88
N GLY A 113 -4.29 -18.57 17.83
CA GLY A 113 -5.69 -18.11 17.82
C GLY A 113 -6.18 -17.61 16.49
N GLY A 114 -5.40 -17.81 15.42
CA GLY A 114 -5.77 -17.57 14.03
C GLY A 114 -6.02 -16.12 13.68
N ARG A 115 -6.65 -15.92 12.52
CA ARG A 115 -6.91 -14.62 11.92
C ARG A 115 -7.56 -13.58 12.86
N VAL A 116 -8.49 -14.00 13.72
CA VAL A 116 -9.19 -13.08 14.63
C VAL A 116 -8.24 -12.55 15.70
N ALA A 117 -7.42 -13.43 16.29
CA ALA A 117 -6.40 -13.04 17.26
C ALA A 117 -5.32 -12.16 16.62
N PHE A 118 -4.95 -12.46 15.35
CA PHE A 118 -4.00 -11.67 14.59
C PHE A 118 -4.50 -10.23 14.36
N VAL A 119 -5.74 -10.04 13.92
CA VAL A 119 -6.32 -8.69 13.71
C VAL A 119 -6.39 -7.92 15.05
N ARG A 120 -6.69 -8.60 16.17
CA ARG A 120 -6.60 -7.97 17.49
C ARG A 120 -5.15 -7.54 17.81
N ALA A 121 -4.16 -8.36 17.46
CA ALA A 121 -2.74 -8.02 17.64
C ALA A 121 -2.33 -6.82 16.77
N MET A 122 -2.79 -6.74 15.50
CA MET A 122 -2.56 -5.57 14.65
C MET A 122 -3.09 -4.27 15.30
N ASN A 123 -4.30 -4.29 15.86
CA ASN A 123 -4.88 -3.12 16.52
C ASN A 123 -4.15 -2.78 17.84
N ARG A 124 -3.73 -3.78 18.63
CA ARG A 124 -2.90 -3.53 19.82
C ARG A 124 -1.55 -2.91 19.44
N ARG A 125 -0.93 -3.43 18.37
CA ARG A 125 0.34 -2.87 17.86
C ARG A 125 0.18 -1.43 17.40
N ALA A 126 -0.90 -1.11 16.67
CA ALA A 126 -1.22 0.25 16.26
C ALA A 126 -1.37 1.19 17.47
N ALA A 127 -2.14 0.78 18.48
CA ALA A 127 -2.31 1.55 19.70
C ALA A 127 -0.98 1.78 20.44
N GLY A 128 -0.13 0.73 20.55
CA GLY A 128 1.20 0.82 21.16
C GLY A 128 2.19 1.70 20.38
N LEU A 129 1.91 1.99 19.10
CA LEU A 129 2.67 2.90 18.26
C LEU A 129 2.11 4.33 18.25
N GLY A 130 1.04 4.60 18.99
CA GLY A 130 0.36 5.90 18.98
C GLY A 130 -0.49 6.17 17.74
N MET A 131 -0.78 5.16 16.91
CA MET A 131 -1.61 5.27 15.70
C MET A 131 -3.09 5.32 16.08
N SER A 132 -3.51 6.38 16.76
CA SER A 132 -4.83 6.50 17.41
C SER A 132 -6.01 6.54 16.44
N SER A 133 -5.77 6.99 15.21
CA SER A 133 -6.77 7.11 14.14
C SER A 133 -6.76 5.91 13.17
N THR A 134 -5.96 4.86 13.46
CA THR A 134 -5.86 3.68 12.60
C THR A 134 -6.62 2.50 13.18
N ARG A 135 -7.32 1.77 12.29
CA ARG A 135 -8.06 0.54 12.62
C ARG A 135 -7.85 -0.51 11.55
N PHE A 136 -7.67 -1.77 11.99
CA PHE A 136 -7.54 -2.95 11.13
C PHE A 136 -8.73 -3.89 11.33
N ARG A 137 -9.26 -4.43 10.22
CA ARG A 137 -10.35 -5.42 10.19
C ARG A 137 -9.97 -6.71 9.47
N ASP A 138 -8.93 -6.65 8.66
CA ASP A 138 -8.34 -7.80 8.01
C ASP A 138 -6.84 -7.59 7.78
N PRO A 139 -6.06 -8.66 7.53
CA PRO A 139 -4.61 -8.57 7.33
C PRO A 139 -4.21 -8.15 5.91
N SER A 140 -5.12 -8.15 4.95
CA SER A 140 -4.82 -7.94 3.53
C SER A 140 -5.09 -6.50 3.05
N GLY A 141 -5.98 -5.77 3.72
CA GLY A 141 -6.42 -4.45 3.31
C GLY A 141 -7.56 -4.43 2.31
N LEU A 142 -8.26 -5.55 2.13
CA LEU A 142 -9.44 -5.64 1.26
C LEU A 142 -10.66 -4.95 1.87
N SER A 143 -10.80 -4.98 3.20
CA SER A 143 -11.87 -4.29 3.88
C SER A 143 -11.69 -2.77 3.80
N ARG A 144 -12.72 -2.06 3.37
CA ARG A 144 -12.75 -0.59 3.42
C ARG A 144 -12.66 -0.03 4.85
N ALA A 145 -12.86 -0.87 5.85
CA ALA A 145 -12.76 -0.53 7.27
C ALA A 145 -11.34 -0.69 7.83
N ASN A 146 -10.35 -1.05 7.00
CA ASN A 146 -8.95 -0.81 7.30
C ASN A 146 -8.66 0.66 6.99
N THR A 147 -8.60 1.47 8.03
CA THR A 147 -8.50 2.92 7.90
C THR A 147 -7.33 3.48 8.71
N GLY A 148 -6.86 4.65 8.31
CA GLY A 148 -5.82 5.39 9.02
C GLY A 148 -5.63 6.78 8.42
N THR A 149 -4.85 7.60 9.10
CA THR A 149 -4.39 8.92 8.63
C THR A 149 -3.01 8.80 7.98
N ALA A 150 -2.63 9.77 7.15
CA ALA A 150 -1.29 9.77 6.55
C ALA A 150 -0.19 9.87 7.62
N GLY A 151 -0.43 10.58 8.72
CA GLY A 151 0.46 10.66 9.87
C GLY A 151 0.65 9.30 10.57
N ASP A 152 -0.44 8.57 10.87
CA ASP A 152 -0.35 7.23 11.46
C ASP A 152 0.40 6.25 10.53
N ILE A 153 0.14 6.33 9.22
CA ILE A 153 0.82 5.46 8.24
C ILE A 153 2.31 5.82 8.10
N SER A 154 2.69 7.08 8.31
CA SER A 154 4.10 7.47 8.45
C SER A 154 4.78 6.73 9.60
N THR A 155 4.14 6.67 10.78
CA THR A 155 4.61 5.89 11.93
C THR A 155 4.72 4.40 11.59
N LEU A 156 3.76 3.85 10.84
CA LEU A 156 3.79 2.45 10.42
C LEU A 156 4.97 2.15 9.48
N VAL A 157 5.22 2.98 8.47
CA VAL A 157 6.32 2.74 7.52
C VAL A 157 7.69 2.90 8.19
N MET A 158 7.86 3.85 9.11
CA MET A 158 9.06 3.98 9.92
C MET A 158 9.26 2.76 10.84
N THR A 159 8.18 2.24 11.42
CA THR A 159 8.22 1.00 12.22
C THR A 159 8.63 -0.19 11.36
N ALA A 160 8.02 -0.35 10.18
CA ALA A 160 8.36 -1.41 9.22
C ALA A 160 9.83 -1.35 8.80
N GLY A 161 10.39 -0.14 8.67
CA GLY A 161 11.80 0.09 8.36
C GLY A 161 12.80 -0.40 9.43
N LYS A 162 12.35 -0.74 10.64
CA LYS A 162 13.20 -1.35 11.68
C LYS A 162 13.48 -2.83 11.42
N TYR A 163 12.66 -3.49 10.58
CA TYR A 163 12.78 -4.91 10.25
C TYR A 163 13.62 -5.11 8.98
N ALA A 164 14.79 -5.73 9.12
CA ALA A 164 15.69 -6.00 8.00
C ALA A 164 14.99 -6.74 6.86
N LEU A 165 14.16 -7.74 7.18
CA LEU A 165 13.42 -8.51 6.21
C LEU A 165 12.43 -7.67 5.41
N ILE A 166 11.74 -6.71 6.04
CA ILE A 166 10.79 -5.84 5.34
C ILE A 166 11.54 -4.91 4.39
N ARG A 167 12.67 -4.34 4.83
CA ARG A 167 13.53 -3.52 3.96
C ARG A 167 14.05 -4.32 2.77
N GLU A 168 14.55 -5.53 3.01
CA GLU A 168 15.07 -6.40 1.97
C GLU A 168 14.02 -6.74 0.91
N ILE A 169 12.82 -7.17 1.34
CA ILE A 169 11.81 -7.70 0.42
C ILE A 169 11.05 -6.59 -0.30
N SER A 170 10.59 -5.57 0.43
CA SER A 170 9.61 -4.61 -0.11
C SER A 170 10.13 -3.76 -1.27
N VAL A 171 11.44 -3.69 -1.43
CA VAL A 171 12.11 -2.92 -2.50
C VAL A 171 12.62 -3.79 -3.65
N GLN A 172 12.46 -5.10 -3.60
CA GLN A 172 12.82 -5.96 -4.73
C GLN A 172 11.92 -5.67 -5.91
N GLN A 173 12.50 -5.54 -7.10
CA GLN A 173 11.74 -5.28 -8.33
C GLN A 173 10.85 -6.45 -8.72
N GLN A 174 11.31 -7.66 -8.44
CA GLN A 174 10.54 -8.91 -8.57
C GLN A 174 11.10 -9.98 -7.65
N VAL A 175 10.27 -10.96 -7.32
CA VAL A 175 10.69 -12.20 -6.63
C VAL A 175 10.32 -13.42 -7.45
N ARG A 176 11.09 -14.49 -7.27
CA ARG A 176 10.82 -15.80 -7.89
C ARG A 176 10.48 -16.77 -6.77
N ILE A 177 9.31 -17.38 -6.85
CA ILE A 177 8.80 -18.33 -5.86
C ILE A 177 8.65 -19.68 -6.50
N GLU A 178 9.32 -20.68 -5.91
CA GLU A 178 9.12 -22.07 -6.30
C GLU A 178 7.82 -22.59 -5.69
N SER A 179 6.97 -23.14 -6.53
CA SER A 179 5.69 -23.74 -6.15
C SER A 179 5.65 -25.20 -6.55
N HIS A 180 5.32 -26.06 -5.59
CA HIS A 180 5.11 -27.49 -5.78
C HIS A 180 3.60 -27.75 -5.89
N PHE A 181 3.11 -27.91 -7.12
CA PHE A 181 1.70 -28.17 -7.38
C PHE A 181 1.51 -29.38 -8.30
N LYS A 182 0.72 -30.35 -7.90
CA LYS A 182 0.42 -31.58 -8.65
C LYS A 182 1.70 -32.28 -9.16
N GLN A 183 2.67 -32.52 -8.27
CA GLN A 183 3.97 -33.16 -8.56
C GLN A 183 4.85 -32.42 -9.62
N ARG A 184 4.52 -31.15 -9.90
CA ARG A 184 5.31 -30.30 -10.80
C ARG A 184 5.89 -29.13 -10.03
N ILE A 185 7.15 -28.85 -10.28
CA ILE A 185 7.82 -27.64 -9.80
C ILE A 185 7.59 -26.54 -10.83
N ARG A 186 7.14 -25.37 -10.37
CA ARG A 186 6.97 -24.18 -11.20
C ARG A 186 7.64 -23.00 -10.51
N ILE A 187 8.37 -22.22 -11.29
CA ILE A 187 8.88 -20.91 -10.84
C ILE A 187 7.85 -19.85 -11.20
N ILE A 188 7.38 -19.14 -10.20
CA ILE A 188 6.42 -18.04 -10.34
C ILE A 188 7.19 -16.74 -10.16
N SER A 189 7.21 -15.90 -11.21
CA SER A 189 7.83 -14.58 -11.15
C SER A 189 6.76 -13.56 -10.76
N LEU A 190 6.99 -12.82 -9.67
CA LEU A 190 6.08 -11.84 -9.12
C LEU A 190 6.73 -10.45 -9.17
N PRO A 191 6.35 -9.58 -10.11
CA PRO A 191 6.84 -8.21 -10.18
C PRO A 191 6.29 -7.35 -9.03
N ASN A 192 7.07 -6.37 -8.60
CA ASN A 192 6.66 -5.42 -7.57
C ASN A 192 5.54 -4.51 -8.07
N THR A 193 4.60 -4.21 -7.20
CA THR A 193 3.47 -3.31 -7.52
C THR A 193 3.90 -1.83 -7.63
N ASN A 194 5.11 -1.48 -7.22
CA ASN A 194 5.66 -0.12 -7.25
C ASN A 194 6.92 0.02 -8.14
N GLN A 195 7.07 -0.83 -9.15
CA GLN A 195 8.24 -0.83 -10.03
C GLN A 195 8.65 0.58 -10.52
N PRO A 196 7.74 1.45 -11.04
CA PRO A 196 8.15 2.75 -11.57
C PRO A 196 8.87 3.64 -10.54
N VAL A 197 8.50 3.55 -9.26
CA VAL A 197 9.18 4.28 -8.18
C VAL A 197 10.51 3.62 -7.83
N LEU A 198 10.55 2.28 -7.80
CA LEU A 198 11.77 1.53 -7.45
C LEU A 198 12.84 1.61 -8.55
N PHE A 199 12.46 1.76 -9.81
CA PHE A 199 13.41 1.98 -10.91
C PHE A 199 13.97 3.40 -10.93
N GLY A 200 13.20 4.39 -10.46
CA GLY A 200 13.58 5.79 -10.50
C GLY A 200 14.36 6.30 -9.30
N PHE A 201 14.41 5.54 -8.18
CA PHE A 201 15.05 5.97 -6.93
C PHE A 201 15.80 4.83 -6.25
N ASP A 202 17.10 5.01 -6.05
CA ASP A 202 17.99 3.98 -5.47
C ASP A 202 17.98 3.89 -3.94
N ASN A 203 17.35 4.84 -3.27
CA ASN A 203 17.47 5.08 -1.84
C ASN A 203 16.20 4.73 -1.04
N ILE A 204 15.28 3.98 -1.64
CA ILE A 204 14.06 3.51 -0.99
C ILE A 204 14.38 2.31 -0.11
N GLN A 205 14.05 2.39 1.17
CA GLN A 205 14.25 1.32 2.15
C GLN A 205 13.00 0.47 2.37
N VAL A 206 11.80 1.06 2.27
CA VAL A 206 10.53 0.37 2.37
C VAL A 206 9.59 0.93 1.31
N SER A 207 8.88 0.04 0.63
CA SER A 207 7.87 0.40 -0.37
C SER A 207 6.63 -0.45 -0.22
N LYS A 208 5.45 0.19 -0.15
CA LYS A 208 4.18 -0.50 -0.25
C LYS A 208 3.14 0.35 -0.95
N THR A 209 2.48 -0.23 -1.95
CA THR A 209 1.32 0.36 -2.61
C THR A 209 0.02 -0.24 -2.10
N GLY A 210 -1.08 0.48 -2.31
CA GLY A 210 -2.43 -0.01 -2.05
C GLY A 210 -3.42 0.55 -3.06
N PHE A 211 -4.43 -0.25 -3.40
CA PHE A 211 -5.57 0.19 -4.19
C PHE A 211 -6.81 -0.62 -3.84
N THR A 212 -7.89 0.05 -3.62
CA THR A 212 -9.28 -0.42 -3.71
C THR A 212 -10.13 0.77 -4.15
N ASN A 213 -11.30 0.52 -4.75
CA ASN A 213 -12.17 1.62 -5.16
C ASN A 213 -12.45 2.64 -4.02
N PRO A 214 -12.73 2.22 -2.76
CA PRO A 214 -12.93 3.17 -1.68
C PRO A 214 -11.66 3.89 -1.21
N ALA A 215 -10.48 3.28 -1.36
CA ALA A 215 -9.21 3.85 -0.89
C ALA A 215 -8.56 4.78 -1.91
N GLY A 216 -8.85 4.62 -3.20
CA GLY A 216 -8.05 5.21 -4.25
C GLY A 216 -6.64 4.60 -4.29
N TRP A 217 -5.73 5.25 -4.99
CA TRP A 217 -4.35 4.81 -5.12
C TRP A 217 -3.50 5.35 -3.97
N CYS A 218 -2.87 4.43 -3.24
CA CYS A 218 -2.08 4.72 -2.05
C CYS A 218 -0.63 4.26 -2.22
N VAL A 219 0.30 4.94 -1.53
CA VAL A 219 1.68 4.50 -1.37
C VAL A 219 2.24 4.96 -0.03
N ALA A 220 3.10 4.14 0.56
CA ALA A 220 3.91 4.49 1.72
C ALA A 220 5.36 4.05 1.45
N LEU A 221 6.30 4.97 1.65
CA LEU A 221 7.73 4.79 1.39
C LEU A 221 8.52 5.20 2.61
N LEU A 222 9.63 4.50 2.86
CA LEU A 222 10.73 4.98 3.70
C LEU A 222 11.92 5.21 2.79
N VAL A 223 12.48 6.42 2.82
CA VAL A 223 13.53 6.87 1.89
C VAL A 223 14.69 7.42 2.70
N THR A 224 15.93 7.09 2.33
CA THR A 224 17.12 7.69 2.93
C THR A 224 17.85 8.53 1.89
N ARG A 225 18.06 9.82 2.18
CA ARG A 225 18.78 10.75 1.32
C ARG A 225 19.69 11.65 2.16
N ASN A 226 20.94 11.84 1.74
CA ASN A 226 21.90 12.71 2.43
C ASN A 226 21.99 12.41 3.95
N LYS A 227 22.03 11.13 4.32
CA LYS A 227 22.04 10.62 5.71
C LYS A 227 20.76 10.97 6.52
N GLN A 228 19.72 11.46 5.88
CA GLN A 228 18.43 11.72 6.49
C GLN A 228 17.40 10.68 6.02
N THR A 229 16.49 10.31 6.89
CA THR A 229 15.44 9.33 6.60
C THR A 229 14.08 9.99 6.60
N PHE A 230 13.31 9.77 5.54
CA PHE A 230 12.01 10.37 5.32
C PHE A 230 10.94 9.28 5.19
N ALA A 231 9.81 9.50 5.84
CA ALA A 231 8.59 8.75 5.56
C ALA A 231 7.73 9.57 4.59
N VAL A 232 7.37 8.97 3.46
CA VAL A 232 6.52 9.57 2.41
C VAL A 232 5.25 8.77 2.29
N VAL A 233 4.10 9.40 2.52
CA VAL A 233 2.79 8.76 2.47
C VAL A 233 1.85 9.55 1.58
N VAL A 234 1.21 8.87 0.63
CA VAL A 234 0.13 9.41 -0.22
C VAL A 234 -1.05 8.46 -0.15
N LEU A 235 -2.20 8.94 0.31
CA LEU A 235 -3.45 8.18 0.40
C LEU A 235 -4.54 8.82 -0.45
N GLY A 236 -5.26 8.02 -1.22
CA GLY A 236 -6.44 8.49 -1.93
C GLY A 236 -6.17 9.24 -3.23
N SER A 237 -5.06 8.97 -3.92
CA SER A 237 -4.86 9.50 -5.27
C SER A 237 -5.92 8.96 -6.23
N GLU A 238 -6.32 9.79 -7.16
CA GLU A 238 -7.37 9.52 -8.16
C GLU A 238 -7.03 8.33 -9.04
N ASN A 239 -5.79 8.29 -9.52
CA ASN A 239 -5.31 7.24 -10.40
C ASN A 239 -3.82 6.95 -10.17
N LYS A 240 -3.32 5.90 -10.84
CA LYS A 240 -1.94 5.44 -10.69
C LYS A 240 -0.92 6.50 -11.14
N ALA A 241 -1.21 7.21 -12.24
CA ALA A 241 -0.33 8.25 -12.78
C ALA A 241 -0.21 9.42 -11.78
N ARG A 242 -1.34 9.95 -11.29
CA ARG A 242 -1.35 11.01 -10.29
C ARG A 242 -0.59 10.65 -9.02
N ARG A 243 -0.73 9.41 -8.54
CA ARG A 243 0.07 8.92 -7.40
C ARG A 243 1.57 8.97 -7.71
N LEU A 244 1.97 8.52 -8.90
CA LEU A 244 3.38 8.51 -9.31
C LEU A 244 3.92 9.94 -9.45
N ASP A 245 3.17 10.84 -10.11
CA ASP A 245 3.54 12.25 -10.25
C ASP A 245 3.69 12.92 -8.88
N THR A 246 2.72 12.68 -7.97
CA THR A 246 2.80 13.21 -6.59
C THR A 246 4.07 12.73 -5.87
N VAL A 247 4.40 11.43 -5.97
CA VAL A 247 5.65 10.92 -5.36
C VAL A 247 6.87 11.60 -5.97
N ARG A 248 6.92 11.74 -7.30
CA ARG A 248 8.00 12.41 -8.01
C ARG A 248 8.19 13.85 -7.51
N ASP A 249 7.09 14.62 -7.44
CA ASP A 249 7.10 15.99 -6.98
C ASP A 249 7.59 16.11 -5.53
N LEU A 250 7.14 15.21 -4.65
CA LEU A 250 7.57 15.17 -3.25
C LEU A 250 9.07 14.85 -3.12
N MET A 251 9.56 13.88 -3.89
CA MET A 251 10.98 13.50 -3.89
C MET A 251 11.86 14.62 -4.41
N TYR A 252 11.45 15.30 -5.48
CA TYR A 252 12.20 16.40 -6.08
C TYR A 252 12.18 17.65 -5.21
N ASN A 253 11.01 18.10 -4.75
CA ASN A 253 10.84 19.40 -4.10
C ASN A 253 11.13 19.36 -2.59
N HIS A 254 11.01 18.21 -1.94
CA HIS A 254 11.08 18.10 -0.48
C HIS A 254 12.19 17.20 0.03
N ILE A 255 12.68 16.26 -0.81
CA ILE A 255 13.73 15.31 -0.39
C ILE A 255 15.03 15.56 -1.18
N ASN A 256 15.01 16.46 -2.17
CA ASN A 256 16.15 16.79 -3.03
C ASN A 256 16.72 15.54 -3.74
N ASP A 257 15.84 14.70 -4.25
CA ASP A 257 16.22 13.58 -5.08
C ASP A 257 16.13 13.99 -6.56
N ALA A 258 17.28 14.33 -7.13
CA ALA A 258 17.41 14.72 -8.54
C ALA A 258 17.41 13.51 -9.49
N ALA A 259 17.06 12.31 -9.02
CA ALA A 259 16.98 11.16 -9.92
C ALA A 259 15.90 11.40 -10.99
N GLU A 260 16.31 11.35 -12.26
CA GLU A 260 15.39 11.38 -13.39
C GLU A 260 14.52 10.11 -13.35
N LEU A 261 13.24 10.27 -13.01
CA LEU A 261 12.27 9.20 -13.25
C LEU A 261 12.04 9.10 -14.76
N PRO A 262 11.98 7.87 -15.32
CA PRO A 262 11.58 7.69 -16.70
C PRO A 262 10.23 8.36 -16.93
N ALA A 263 10.10 9.06 -18.06
CA ALA A 263 8.85 9.70 -18.43
C ALA A 263 7.69 8.70 -18.36
N VAL A 264 6.53 9.13 -17.89
CA VAL A 264 5.31 8.29 -17.81
C VAL A 264 4.92 7.75 -19.20
N ASP A 265 5.43 8.37 -20.25
CA ASP A 265 5.21 8.00 -21.66
C ASP A 265 6.25 7.05 -22.25
N ASP A 266 7.16 6.48 -21.44
CA ASP A 266 8.08 5.46 -21.94
C ASP A 266 7.29 4.23 -22.45
N PRO A 267 7.35 3.94 -23.79
CA PRO A 267 6.61 2.81 -24.37
C PRO A 267 7.04 1.44 -23.78
N SER A 268 8.25 1.31 -23.26
CA SER A 268 8.74 0.10 -22.62
C SER A 268 7.98 -0.24 -21.33
N LEU A 269 7.50 0.79 -20.61
CA LEU A 269 6.68 0.63 -19.42
C LEU A 269 5.23 0.26 -19.73
N ARG A 270 4.75 0.52 -20.97
CA ARG A 270 3.38 0.19 -21.39
C ARG A 270 3.21 -1.31 -21.67
N GLN A 271 4.26 -2.02 -22.09
CA GLN A 271 4.17 -3.46 -22.38
C GLN A 271 4.11 -4.32 -21.12
N GLU A 272 4.67 -3.87 -19.99
CA GLU A 272 4.64 -4.60 -18.74
C GLU A 272 3.36 -4.34 -17.87
N ILE A 273 2.50 -3.40 -18.28
CA ILE A 273 1.30 -2.97 -17.52
C ILE A 273 0.01 -3.61 -18.04
N ARG A 274 0.06 -4.62 -18.90
CA ARG A 274 -1.14 -5.39 -19.25
C ARG A 274 -1.52 -6.34 -18.09
N TRP A 275 -2.50 -5.94 -17.35
CA TRP A 275 -3.22 -6.69 -16.30
C TRP A 275 -4.59 -7.12 -16.80
#